data_fc13bad7d16475c7b778109a7d60e5b6
#
_entry.id   fc13bad7d16475c7b778109a7d60e5b6
#
_cell.length_a   1.000
_cell.length_b   1.000
_cell.length_c   1.000
_cell.angle_alpha   90.00
_cell.angle_beta   90.00
_cell.angle_gamma   90.00
#
_symmetry.space_group_name_H-M   'P 1'
#
loop_
_entity.id
_entity.type
_entity.pdbx_description
1 polymer ?
#
loop_
_entity_poly.entity_id
_entity_poly.type
_entity_poly.pdbx_seq_one_letter_code
_entity_poly.pdbx_strand_id
1 'polypeptide(L)'
;LCSRAGGHVHTVLMSAQGRRFDQDLARELLARKHIILVCGHYEGVDERFIEECVDEEISIGDFVVTGGEIPAMAVADSICRMVPGVLSEEVCFTDESHWDGLLEYPQYTRPEEWRGRRVPEILLSGHHVNIEKWRRRQSLLRTLTRRPALLQKAKLSVADELLLGDITEKGE
;
A
#
# COMPACT_ATOMS: atom_id res chain seq x y z
N LEU A 1 -7.48 4.76 29.91
CA LEU A 1 -6.73 5.38 28.81
C LEU A 1 -7.66 6.12 27.86
N CYS A 2 -8.78 5.55 27.47
CA CYS A 2 -9.76 6.15 26.53
C CYS A 2 -10.32 7.50 26.97
N SER A 3 -10.43 7.77 28.28
CA SER A 3 -11.00 9.02 28.82
C SER A 3 -10.10 10.25 28.73
N ARG A 4 -8.82 10.10 28.40
CA ARG A 4 -7.85 11.22 28.37
C ARG A 4 -7.70 11.90 27.01
N ALA A 5 -8.20 11.30 25.94
CA ALA A 5 -7.96 11.78 24.58
C ALA A 5 -8.99 12.81 24.06
N GLY A 6 -10.01 13.15 24.84
CA GLY A 6 -11.00 14.18 24.44
C GLY A 6 -11.84 13.85 23.21
N GLY A 7 -11.91 12.57 22.80
CA GLY A 7 -12.67 12.09 21.64
C GLY A 7 -12.72 10.55 21.61
N HIS A 8 -13.49 10.00 20.69
CA HIS A 8 -13.51 8.54 20.47
C HIS A 8 -12.13 8.05 19.99
N VAL A 9 -11.55 7.15 20.77
CA VAL A 9 -10.29 6.47 20.45
C VAL A 9 -10.61 5.17 19.71
N HIS A 10 -10.03 4.95 18.56
CA HIS A 10 -10.21 3.72 17.80
C HIS A 10 -9.16 2.69 18.25
N THR A 11 -9.60 1.61 18.86
CA THR A 11 -8.75 0.55 19.41
C THR A 11 -8.67 -0.61 18.43
N VAL A 12 -7.48 -0.89 17.95
CA VAL A 12 -7.19 -1.94 16.97
C VAL A 12 -6.35 -3.02 17.61
N LEU A 13 -6.81 -4.26 17.58
CA LEU A 13 -6.03 -5.43 17.97
C LEU A 13 -5.30 -6.01 16.76
N MET A 14 -3.99 -6.20 16.87
CA MET A 14 -3.23 -6.95 15.88
C MET A 14 -3.50 -8.44 16.05
N SER A 15 -4.21 -9.05 15.10
CA SER A 15 -4.72 -10.41 15.19
C SER A 15 -4.65 -11.11 13.84
N ALA A 16 -4.22 -12.37 13.81
CA ALA A 16 -4.24 -13.19 12.58
C ALA A 16 -5.66 -13.47 12.06
N GLN A 17 -6.68 -13.28 12.90
CA GLN A 17 -8.09 -13.49 12.56
C GLN A 17 -8.76 -12.23 12.01
N GLY A 18 -8.09 -11.07 12.11
CA GLY A 18 -8.65 -9.78 11.79
C GLY A 18 -8.82 -9.51 10.29
N ARG A 19 -9.49 -8.40 9.98
CA ARG A 19 -9.60 -7.87 8.61
C ARG A 19 -8.20 -7.66 8.02
N ARG A 20 -8.00 -8.10 6.79
CA ARG A 20 -6.72 -7.98 6.14
C ARG A 20 -6.38 -6.53 5.83
N PHE A 21 -5.20 -6.09 6.30
CA PHE A 21 -4.66 -4.76 6.08
C PHE A 21 -4.25 -4.57 4.62
N ASP A 22 -4.71 -3.48 4.03
CA ASP A 22 -4.32 -3.01 2.71
C ASP A 22 -4.29 -1.46 2.69
N GLN A 23 -3.99 -0.88 1.53
CA GLN A 23 -3.87 0.57 1.38
C GLN A 23 -5.21 1.29 1.63
N ASP A 24 -6.35 0.67 1.33
CA ASP A 24 -7.65 1.28 1.56
C ASP A 24 -7.95 1.34 3.06
N LEU A 25 -7.66 0.25 3.81
CA LEU A 25 -7.78 0.25 5.26
C LEU A 25 -6.81 1.24 5.92
N ALA A 26 -5.60 1.40 5.38
CA ALA A 26 -4.66 2.42 5.87
C ALA A 26 -5.24 3.84 5.74
N ARG A 27 -5.94 4.15 4.63
CA ARG A 27 -6.65 5.43 4.44
C ARG A 27 -7.84 5.59 5.38
N GLU A 28 -8.62 4.53 5.61
CA GLU A 28 -9.72 4.53 6.59
C GLU A 28 -9.20 4.88 8.00
N LEU A 29 -8.09 4.26 8.39
CA LEU A 29 -7.46 4.51 9.69
C LEU A 29 -6.84 5.90 9.80
N LEU A 30 -6.25 6.43 8.72
CA LEU A 30 -5.71 7.80 8.69
C LEU A 30 -6.77 8.84 9.07
N ALA A 31 -8.04 8.61 8.74
CA ALA A 31 -9.13 9.51 9.10
C ALA A 31 -9.46 9.52 10.61
N ARG A 32 -8.90 8.58 11.41
CA ARG A 32 -9.09 8.52 12.85
C ARG A 32 -8.11 9.46 13.55
N LYS A 33 -8.61 10.26 14.49
CA LYS A 33 -7.76 11.21 15.24
C LYS A 33 -6.84 10.53 16.24
N HIS A 34 -7.32 9.45 16.85
CA HIS A 34 -6.59 8.69 17.87
C HIS A 34 -6.78 7.20 17.62
N ILE A 35 -5.68 6.48 17.50
CA ILE A 35 -5.64 5.04 17.31
C ILE A 35 -4.79 4.44 18.44
N ILE A 36 -5.28 3.37 19.05
CA ILE A 36 -4.51 2.48 19.94
C ILE A 36 -4.28 1.17 19.20
N LEU A 37 -3.02 0.80 19.03
CA LEU A 37 -2.65 -0.52 18.50
C LEU A 37 -2.34 -1.45 19.69
N VAL A 38 -3.15 -2.48 19.85
CA VAL A 38 -2.98 -3.50 20.89
C VAL A 38 -2.18 -4.65 20.32
N CYS A 39 -1.05 -4.96 20.97
CA CYS A 39 -0.16 -6.04 20.59
C CYS A 39 -0.29 -7.18 21.61
N GLY A 40 -0.88 -8.30 21.18
CA GLY A 40 -0.98 -9.50 21.99
C GLY A 40 0.32 -10.33 21.96
N HIS A 41 0.53 -11.09 23.04
CA HIS A 41 1.60 -12.05 23.18
C HIS A 41 1.07 -13.41 23.64
N TYR A 42 1.93 -14.43 23.60
CA TYR A 42 1.63 -15.78 24.07
C TYR A 42 0.43 -16.42 23.34
N GLU A 43 -0.52 -16.95 24.09
CA GLU A 43 -1.67 -17.70 23.57
C GLU A 43 -2.80 -16.82 23.03
N GLY A 44 -2.73 -15.49 23.25
CA GLY A 44 -3.73 -14.54 22.74
C GLY A 44 -4.20 -13.53 23.78
N VAL A 45 -5.25 -12.81 23.44
CA VAL A 45 -5.90 -11.78 24.27
C VAL A 45 -7.24 -12.33 24.76
N ASP A 46 -7.61 -12.02 26.00
CA ASP A 46 -8.89 -12.44 26.58
C ASP A 46 -10.06 -11.94 25.72
N GLU A 47 -10.95 -12.85 25.33
CA GLU A 47 -12.09 -12.56 24.45
C GLU A 47 -12.99 -11.45 25.00
N ARG A 48 -13.20 -11.40 26.32
CA ARG A 48 -14.00 -10.36 26.96
C ARG A 48 -13.40 -8.96 26.81
N PHE A 49 -12.05 -8.88 26.76
CA PHE A 49 -11.36 -7.63 26.44
C PHE A 49 -11.57 -7.24 24.98
N ILE A 50 -11.55 -8.22 24.07
CA ILE A 50 -11.79 -7.98 22.63
C ILE A 50 -13.22 -7.45 22.46
N GLU A 51 -14.21 -8.13 23.02
CA GLU A 51 -15.62 -7.74 22.91
C GLU A 51 -15.92 -6.36 23.51
N GLU A 52 -15.28 -5.98 24.61
CA GLU A 52 -15.59 -4.73 25.31
C GLU A 52 -14.71 -3.53 24.90
N CYS A 53 -13.47 -3.77 24.45
CA CYS A 53 -12.47 -2.71 24.34
C CYS A 53 -11.87 -2.57 22.93
N VAL A 54 -12.07 -3.52 22.02
CA VAL A 54 -11.52 -3.49 20.68
C VAL A 54 -12.60 -3.10 19.67
N ASP A 55 -12.30 -2.09 18.86
CA ASP A 55 -13.22 -1.66 17.81
C ASP A 55 -13.02 -2.47 16.51
N GLU A 56 -11.78 -2.94 16.25
CA GLU A 56 -11.44 -3.68 15.05
C GLU A 56 -10.23 -4.60 15.29
N GLU A 57 -10.26 -5.79 14.69
CA GLU A 57 -9.10 -6.67 14.57
C GLU A 57 -8.49 -6.56 13.18
N ILE A 58 -7.14 -6.44 13.10
CA ILE A 58 -6.42 -6.28 11.82
C ILE A 58 -5.32 -7.32 11.69
N SER A 59 -5.28 -7.99 10.54
CA SER A 59 -4.25 -8.93 10.11
C SER A 59 -3.36 -8.32 9.01
N ILE A 60 -2.05 -8.51 9.07
CA ILE A 60 -1.14 -8.12 7.98
C ILE A 60 -0.98 -9.20 6.90
N GLY A 61 -1.65 -10.34 7.04
CA GLY A 61 -1.61 -11.44 6.07
C GLY A 61 -1.91 -12.80 6.68
N ASP A 62 -2.04 -13.81 5.82
CA ASP A 62 -2.38 -15.18 6.21
C ASP A 62 -1.14 -15.94 6.71
N PHE A 63 -0.51 -15.44 7.77
CA PHE A 63 0.64 -16.03 8.44
C PHE A 63 0.68 -15.55 9.90
N VAL A 64 1.41 -16.28 10.75
CA VAL A 64 1.52 -15.98 12.17
C VAL A 64 2.93 -15.47 12.50
N VAL A 65 3.01 -14.46 13.34
CA VAL A 65 4.25 -13.92 13.92
C VAL A 65 4.22 -14.07 15.45
N THR A 66 5.37 -13.93 16.10
CA THR A 66 5.51 -14.20 17.53
C THR A 66 4.72 -13.25 18.43
N GLY A 67 4.49 -12.01 17.98
CA GLY A 67 3.75 -10.99 18.74
C GLY A 67 3.18 -9.91 17.83
N GLY A 68 2.33 -9.05 18.39
CA GLY A 68 1.62 -7.99 17.65
C GLY A 68 2.47 -6.78 17.27
N GLU A 69 3.71 -6.64 17.76
CA GLU A 69 4.52 -5.44 17.56
C GLU A 69 4.95 -5.25 16.10
N ILE A 70 5.38 -6.32 15.43
CA ILE A 70 5.78 -6.24 14.02
C ILE A 70 4.59 -5.83 13.13
N PRO A 71 3.42 -6.47 13.23
CA PRO A 71 2.21 -6.00 12.57
C PRO A 71 1.86 -4.54 12.90
N ALA A 72 1.90 -4.17 14.17
CA ALA A 72 1.60 -2.80 14.61
C ALA A 72 2.56 -1.78 14.00
N MET A 73 3.85 -2.08 13.92
CA MET A 73 4.83 -1.23 13.25
C MET A 73 4.53 -1.06 11.76
N ALA A 74 4.17 -2.14 11.06
CA ALA A 74 3.81 -2.07 9.64
C ALA A 74 2.56 -1.21 9.42
N VAL A 75 1.53 -1.36 10.24
CA VAL A 75 0.30 -0.57 10.20
C VAL A 75 0.60 0.89 10.52
N ALA A 76 1.36 1.16 11.59
CA ALA A 76 1.71 2.52 12.00
C ALA A 76 2.53 3.24 10.93
N ASP A 77 3.55 2.61 10.35
CA ASP A 77 4.36 3.19 9.27
C ASP A 77 3.51 3.52 8.05
N SER A 78 2.67 2.57 7.62
CA SER A 78 1.78 2.76 6.46
C SER A 78 0.80 3.92 6.64
N ILE A 79 0.34 4.19 7.85
CA ILE A 79 -0.55 5.32 8.17
C ILE A 79 0.26 6.60 8.30
N CYS A 80 1.35 6.58 9.09
CA CYS A 80 2.11 7.78 9.43
C CYS A 80 2.74 8.44 8.20
N ARG A 81 3.20 7.66 7.22
CA ARG A 81 3.78 8.22 5.99
C ARG A 81 2.80 9.05 5.15
N MET A 82 1.48 8.85 5.34
CA MET A 82 0.42 9.62 4.67
C MET A 82 0.01 10.88 5.46
N VAL A 83 0.51 11.05 6.70
CA VAL A 83 0.23 12.25 7.50
C VAL A 83 0.96 13.44 6.88
N PRO A 84 0.28 14.59 6.65
CA PRO A 84 0.92 15.79 6.11
C PRO A 84 2.17 16.20 6.89
N GLY A 85 3.27 16.43 6.17
CA GLY A 85 4.55 16.86 6.75
C GLY A 85 5.45 15.71 7.26
N VAL A 86 5.04 14.45 7.18
CA VAL A 86 5.91 13.29 7.49
C VAL A 86 6.82 13.00 6.31
N LEU A 87 6.28 12.91 5.10
CA LEU A 87 7.07 12.89 3.87
C LEU A 87 7.15 14.28 3.25
N SER A 88 8.20 14.54 2.46
CA SER A 88 8.47 15.85 1.88
C SER A 88 7.38 16.33 0.92
N GLU A 89 6.78 15.41 0.18
CA GLU A 89 5.75 15.69 -0.82
C GLU A 89 4.75 14.53 -0.90
N GLU A 90 3.49 14.83 -1.23
CA GLU A 90 2.43 13.82 -1.39
C GLU A 90 2.74 12.82 -2.52
N VAL A 91 3.44 13.25 -3.57
CA VAL A 91 3.86 12.38 -4.67
C VAL A 91 4.73 11.20 -4.20
N CYS A 92 5.39 11.34 -3.04
CA CYS A 92 6.20 10.26 -2.45
C CYS A 92 5.40 9.01 -2.09
N PHE A 93 4.07 9.08 -1.99
CA PHE A 93 3.22 7.92 -1.73
C PHE A 93 2.08 7.75 -2.75
N THR A 94 1.71 8.81 -3.50
CA THR A 94 0.63 8.73 -4.49
C THR A 94 1.04 8.00 -5.76
N ASP A 95 2.31 8.04 -6.13
CA ASP A 95 2.85 7.35 -7.31
C ASP A 95 3.31 5.90 -7.03
N GLU A 96 3.19 5.45 -5.78
CA GLU A 96 3.60 4.11 -5.37
C GLU A 96 2.54 3.03 -5.64
N SER A 97 2.98 1.76 -5.51
CA SER A 97 2.10 0.60 -5.62
C SER A 97 0.90 0.68 -4.68
N HIS A 98 -0.26 0.25 -5.17
CA HIS A 98 -1.54 0.16 -4.45
C HIS A 98 -2.26 1.49 -4.21
N TRP A 99 -1.69 2.65 -4.51
CA TRP A 99 -2.37 3.92 -4.29
C TRP A 99 -3.60 4.08 -5.19
N ASP A 100 -3.45 3.80 -6.48
CA ASP A 100 -4.52 3.80 -7.48
C ASP A 100 -5.01 2.39 -7.87
N GLY A 101 -4.57 1.37 -7.12
CA GLY A 101 -4.87 -0.03 -7.37
C GLY A 101 -3.90 -0.73 -8.31
N LEU A 102 -2.86 -0.05 -8.81
CA LEU A 102 -1.84 -0.65 -9.67
C LEU A 102 -0.53 -0.89 -8.90
N LEU A 103 0.35 -1.69 -9.51
CA LEU A 103 1.75 -1.78 -9.09
C LEU A 103 2.55 -0.64 -9.73
N GLU A 104 3.54 -0.15 -9.02
CA GLU A 104 4.47 0.86 -9.49
C GLU A 104 5.28 0.36 -10.70
N TYR A 105 5.65 1.31 -11.58
CA TYR A 105 6.55 1.08 -12.70
C TYR A 105 7.98 0.73 -12.24
N PRO A 106 8.86 0.16 -13.12
CA PRO A 106 10.23 -0.17 -12.76
C PRO A 106 11.06 1.08 -12.49
N GLN A 107 11.74 1.11 -11.34
CA GLN A 107 12.68 2.15 -10.97
C GLN A 107 14.09 1.80 -11.46
N TYR A 108 14.83 2.85 -11.89
CA TYR A 108 16.22 2.74 -12.32
C TYR A 108 17.06 3.76 -11.58
N THR A 109 18.30 3.38 -11.28
CA THR A 109 19.30 4.24 -10.63
C THR A 109 20.62 4.21 -11.41
N ARG A 110 21.58 5.04 -11.01
CA ARG A 110 22.94 5.03 -11.57
C ARG A 110 23.67 3.72 -11.22
N PRO A 111 24.58 3.25 -12.09
CA PRO A 111 24.96 3.80 -13.40
C PRO A 111 23.92 3.52 -14.49
N GLU A 112 24.03 4.23 -15.64
CA GLU A 112 23.13 4.05 -16.80
C GLU A 112 23.19 2.63 -17.36
N GLU A 113 24.37 1.99 -17.31
CA GLU A 113 24.53 0.59 -17.68
C GLU A 113 25.10 -0.21 -16.51
N TRP A 114 24.46 -1.32 -16.20
CA TRP A 114 24.90 -2.26 -15.19
C TRP A 114 24.89 -3.69 -15.68
N ARG A 115 26.06 -4.31 -15.77
CA ARG A 115 26.23 -5.71 -16.25
C ARG A 115 25.59 -5.97 -17.63
N GLY A 116 25.78 -5.05 -18.58
CA GLY A 116 25.24 -5.13 -19.92
C GLY A 116 23.74 -4.81 -20.05
N ARG A 117 23.10 -4.38 -18.96
CA ARG A 117 21.69 -3.93 -18.95
C ARG A 117 21.63 -2.43 -18.85
N ARG A 118 20.97 -1.79 -19.81
CA ARG A 118 20.86 -0.32 -19.87
C ARG A 118 19.52 0.18 -19.33
N VAL A 119 19.53 1.37 -18.77
CA VAL A 119 18.32 2.14 -18.49
C VAL A 119 17.57 2.38 -19.81
N PRO A 120 16.25 2.21 -19.88
CA PRO A 120 15.48 2.53 -21.08
C PRO A 120 15.73 3.95 -21.56
N GLU A 121 16.03 4.12 -22.84
CA GLU A 121 16.39 5.42 -23.45
C GLU A 121 15.31 6.49 -23.24
N ILE A 122 14.04 6.09 -23.20
CA ILE A 122 12.92 6.99 -22.97
C ILE A 122 13.06 7.74 -21.64
N LEU A 123 13.60 7.11 -20.60
CA LEU A 123 13.81 7.72 -19.28
C LEU A 123 14.96 8.73 -19.27
N LEU A 124 15.86 8.65 -20.25
CA LEU A 124 16.99 9.57 -20.43
C LEU A 124 16.68 10.73 -21.39
N SER A 125 15.54 10.66 -22.09
CA SER A 125 15.18 11.60 -23.16
C SER A 125 14.83 13.01 -22.69
N GLY A 126 14.48 13.21 -21.41
CA GLY A 126 13.96 14.48 -20.88
C GLY A 126 12.52 14.82 -21.30
N HIS A 127 11.86 13.98 -22.12
CA HIS A 127 10.49 14.21 -22.57
C HIS A 127 9.47 13.71 -21.53
N HIS A 128 9.13 14.54 -20.55
CA HIS A 128 8.28 14.20 -19.41
C HIS A 128 6.98 13.49 -19.80
N VAL A 129 6.24 13.99 -20.81
CA VAL A 129 4.98 13.39 -21.26
C VAL A 129 5.17 11.94 -21.75
N ASN A 130 6.24 11.68 -22.47
CA ASN A 130 6.54 10.33 -22.98
C ASN A 130 7.02 9.41 -21.84
N ILE A 131 7.77 9.96 -20.89
CA ILE A 131 8.21 9.23 -19.68
C ILE A 131 6.98 8.82 -18.85
N GLU A 132 6.02 9.71 -18.64
CA GLU A 132 4.79 9.40 -17.90
C GLU A 132 3.95 8.33 -18.60
N LYS A 133 3.76 8.42 -19.91
CA LYS A 133 3.08 7.39 -20.70
C LYS A 133 3.78 6.03 -20.59
N TRP A 134 5.11 6.03 -20.65
CA TRP A 134 5.91 4.81 -20.51
C TRP A 134 5.75 4.22 -19.10
N ARG A 135 5.84 5.04 -18.05
CA ARG A 135 5.64 4.65 -16.65
C ARG A 135 4.26 4.02 -16.46
N ARG A 136 3.21 4.69 -16.97
CA ARG A 136 1.84 4.17 -16.86
C ARG A 136 1.68 2.83 -17.57
N ARG A 137 2.22 2.67 -18.78
CA ARG A 137 2.23 1.40 -19.50
C ARG A 137 2.95 0.31 -18.70
N GLN A 138 4.08 0.63 -18.07
CA GLN A 138 4.83 -0.33 -17.25
C GLN A 138 4.07 -0.73 -15.97
N SER A 139 3.37 0.18 -15.33
CA SER A 139 2.51 -0.12 -14.18
C SER A 139 1.39 -1.09 -14.57
N LEU A 140 0.71 -0.84 -15.67
CA LEU A 140 -0.34 -1.71 -16.20
C LEU A 140 0.20 -3.11 -16.53
N LEU A 141 1.32 -3.18 -17.28
CA LEU A 141 1.98 -4.44 -17.65
C LEU A 141 2.41 -5.24 -16.42
N ARG A 142 3.04 -4.59 -15.45
CA ARG A 142 3.44 -5.24 -14.19
C ARG A 142 2.25 -5.74 -13.38
N THR A 143 1.20 -4.96 -13.33
CA THR A 143 -0.02 -5.35 -12.60
C THR A 143 -0.67 -6.54 -13.28
N LEU A 144 -0.80 -6.51 -14.60
CA LEU A 144 -1.36 -7.61 -15.39
C LEU A 144 -0.56 -8.92 -15.20
N THR A 145 0.77 -8.83 -15.22
CA THR A 145 1.63 -10.02 -15.16
C THR A 145 1.83 -10.56 -13.75
N ARG A 146 1.91 -9.69 -12.73
CA ARG A 146 2.26 -10.10 -11.35
C ARG A 146 1.06 -10.21 -10.41
N ARG A 147 0.09 -9.33 -10.57
CA ARG A 147 -1.06 -9.21 -9.67
C ARG A 147 -2.35 -8.88 -10.46
N PRO A 148 -2.78 -9.72 -11.42
CA PRO A 148 -3.93 -9.43 -12.30
C PRO A 148 -5.22 -9.14 -11.53
N ALA A 149 -5.41 -9.72 -10.36
CA ALA A 149 -6.58 -9.45 -9.52
C ALA A 149 -6.70 -7.97 -9.09
N LEU A 150 -5.60 -7.21 -9.07
CA LEU A 150 -5.65 -5.79 -8.76
C LEU A 150 -6.35 -4.98 -9.86
N LEU A 151 -6.20 -5.36 -11.13
CA LEU A 151 -6.87 -4.68 -12.25
C LEU A 151 -8.39 -4.68 -12.12
N GLN A 152 -8.97 -5.71 -11.48
CA GLN A 152 -10.42 -5.78 -11.24
C GLN A 152 -10.93 -4.71 -10.26
N LYS A 153 -10.04 -4.21 -9.40
CA LYS A 153 -10.34 -3.20 -8.38
C LYS A 153 -9.82 -1.81 -8.75
N ALA A 154 -8.87 -1.73 -9.68
CA ALA A 154 -8.25 -0.49 -10.09
C ALA A 154 -9.24 0.43 -10.82
N LYS A 155 -9.13 1.74 -10.56
CA LYS A 155 -9.90 2.76 -11.29
C LYS A 155 -9.17 3.10 -12.58
N LEU A 156 -9.44 2.34 -13.63
CA LEU A 156 -8.82 2.54 -14.94
C LEU A 156 -9.51 3.67 -15.70
N SER A 157 -8.72 4.52 -16.35
CA SER A 157 -9.20 5.50 -17.33
C SER A 157 -9.39 4.83 -18.70
N VAL A 158 -10.13 5.49 -19.61
CA VAL A 158 -10.26 5.03 -20.99
C VAL A 158 -8.89 4.87 -21.68
N ALA A 159 -7.93 5.74 -21.36
CA ALA A 159 -6.57 5.64 -21.86
C ALA A 159 -5.84 4.39 -21.33
N ASP A 160 -6.07 4.00 -20.07
CA ASP A 160 -5.52 2.79 -19.49
C ASP A 160 -6.11 1.54 -20.13
N GLU A 161 -7.39 1.53 -20.43
CA GLU A 161 -8.06 0.41 -21.11
C GLU A 161 -7.50 0.20 -22.54
N LEU A 162 -7.26 1.30 -23.27
CA LEU A 162 -6.60 1.23 -24.58
C LEU A 162 -5.18 0.69 -24.48
N LEU A 163 -4.39 1.16 -23.49
CA LEU A 163 -3.04 0.66 -23.26
C LEU A 163 -3.02 -0.83 -22.88
N LEU A 164 -3.98 -1.27 -22.07
CA LEU A 164 -4.12 -2.69 -21.74
C LEU A 164 -4.49 -3.54 -22.95
N GLY A 165 -5.37 -3.05 -23.84
CA GLY A 165 -5.66 -3.69 -25.12
C GLY A 165 -4.39 -3.89 -25.95
N ASP A 166 -3.61 -2.83 -26.15
CA ASP A 166 -2.32 -2.88 -26.87
C ASP A 166 -1.31 -3.84 -26.24
N ILE A 167 -1.26 -3.93 -24.90
CA ILE A 167 -0.37 -4.86 -24.18
C ILE A 167 -0.79 -6.32 -24.41
N THR A 168 -2.09 -6.60 -24.34
CA THR A 168 -2.62 -7.97 -24.51
C THR A 168 -2.53 -8.47 -25.94
N GLU A 169 -2.71 -7.60 -26.94
CA GLU A 169 -2.62 -7.96 -28.36
C GLU A 169 -1.18 -8.22 -28.79
N LYS A 170 -0.19 -7.51 -28.23
CA LYS A 170 1.22 -7.65 -28.60
C LYS A 170 1.94 -8.78 -27.87
N GLY A 171 1.31 -9.42 -26.90
CA GLY A 171 1.87 -10.58 -26.20
C GLY A 171 3.15 -10.29 -25.39
N GLU A 172 3.35 -9.05 -24.95
CA GLU A 172 4.50 -8.63 -24.11
C GLU A 172 4.21 -8.75 -22.62
#